data_2412ec4cd1ff2b727a4c398f05be63d7
#
_entry.id   2412ec4cd1ff2b727a4c398f05be63d7
#
_cell.length_a   1.000
_cell.length_b   1.000
_cell.length_c   1.000
_cell.angle_alpha   90.00
_cell.angle_beta   90.00
_cell.angle_gamma   90.00
#
_symmetry.space_group_name_H-M   'P 1'
#
loop_
_entity.id
_entity.type
_entity.pdbx_description
1 polymer ?
#
loop_
_entity_poly.entity_id
_entity_poly.type
_entity_poly.pdbx_seq_one_letter_code
_entity_poly.pdbx_strand_id
1 'polypeptide(L)'
;MQFTDEYSKKTDRLKSLIENADAIVIGAGAGLSTAAGFTYSGQRFHENFHDFEVKYNFHDMYSGGFYPYDTPEEFWAYWSRYILINRYYDPPKPVYNELFELVKDKNYFVITTNVDHCFQKAGFNKQRLFYTQGDYGLFQCSVPCHNKTYDNEE
;
A
#
# COMPACT_ATOMS: atom_id res chain seq x y z
N MET A 1 -19.92 -10.65 -28.00
CA MET A 1 -18.93 -11.69 -28.36
C MET A 1 -17.56 -11.15 -28.78
N GLN A 2 -17.42 -9.99 -29.43
CA GLN A 2 -16.09 -9.43 -29.79
C GLN A 2 -15.20 -8.98 -28.63
N PHE A 3 -15.77 -8.49 -27.52
CA PHE A 3 -14.99 -8.02 -26.35
C PHE A 3 -14.24 -9.14 -25.63
N THR A 4 -14.76 -10.35 -25.58
CA THR A 4 -14.14 -11.50 -24.92
C THR A 4 -12.91 -12.04 -25.67
N ASP A 5 -12.94 -12.04 -27.00
CA ASP A 5 -11.84 -12.53 -27.85
C ASP A 5 -10.63 -11.60 -27.84
N GLU A 6 -10.85 -10.28 -27.83
CA GLU A 6 -9.76 -9.30 -27.77
C GLU A 6 -9.08 -9.29 -26.38
N TYR A 7 -9.88 -9.42 -25.32
CA TYR A 7 -9.36 -9.52 -23.96
C TYR A 7 -8.53 -10.78 -23.76
N SER A 8 -9.02 -11.93 -24.24
CA SER A 8 -8.28 -13.20 -24.18
C SER A 8 -6.93 -13.10 -24.89
N LYS A 9 -6.90 -12.56 -26.12
CA LYS A 9 -5.64 -12.37 -26.87
C LYS A 9 -4.63 -11.48 -26.15
N LYS A 10 -5.10 -10.39 -25.50
CA LYS A 10 -4.22 -9.51 -24.70
C LYS A 10 -3.66 -10.22 -23.47
N THR A 11 -4.48 -11.02 -22.80
CA THR A 11 -4.08 -11.81 -21.64
C THR A 11 -3.06 -12.88 -22.02
N ASP A 12 -3.30 -13.62 -23.11
CA ASP A 12 -2.39 -14.65 -23.60
C ASP A 12 -1.05 -14.05 -24.04
N ARG A 13 -1.08 -12.87 -24.67
CA ARG A 13 0.14 -12.12 -25.00
C ARG A 13 0.91 -11.70 -23.77
N LEU A 14 0.22 -11.15 -22.76
CA LEU A 14 0.86 -10.75 -21.50
C LEU A 14 1.49 -11.95 -20.79
N LYS A 15 0.78 -13.07 -20.71
CA LYS A 15 1.27 -14.31 -20.15
C LYS A 15 2.55 -14.77 -20.85
N SER A 16 2.55 -14.82 -22.18
CA SER A 16 3.72 -15.17 -22.98
C SER A 16 4.90 -14.21 -22.75
N LEU A 17 4.65 -12.92 -22.62
CA LEU A 17 5.70 -11.93 -22.31
C LEU A 17 6.30 -12.16 -20.92
N ILE A 18 5.48 -12.43 -19.91
CA ILE A 18 5.94 -12.75 -18.55
C ILE A 18 6.75 -14.05 -18.55
N GLU A 19 6.28 -15.09 -19.25
CA GLU A 19 6.95 -16.39 -19.30
C GLU A 19 8.34 -16.31 -19.94
N ASN A 20 8.50 -15.49 -20.97
CA ASN A 20 9.73 -15.36 -21.75
C ASN A 20 10.63 -14.20 -21.33
N ALA A 21 10.26 -13.44 -20.31
CA ALA A 21 11.07 -12.31 -19.84
C ALA A 21 12.32 -12.80 -19.08
N ASP A 22 13.47 -12.22 -19.37
CA ASP A 22 14.70 -12.43 -18.61
C ASP A 22 14.66 -11.77 -17.23
N ALA A 23 13.93 -10.66 -17.13
CA ALA A 23 13.70 -9.92 -15.89
C ALA A 23 12.36 -9.18 -15.93
N ILE A 24 11.75 -8.98 -14.77
CA ILE A 24 10.47 -8.28 -14.60
C ILE A 24 10.65 -7.13 -13.62
N VAL A 25 10.30 -5.91 -14.03
CA VAL A 25 10.22 -4.76 -13.14
C VAL A 25 8.75 -4.44 -12.87
N ILE A 26 8.39 -4.38 -11.59
CA ILE A 26 7.05 -4.04 -11.12
C ILE A 26 7.07 -2.61 -10.60
N GLY A 27 6.37 -1.70 -11.28
CA GLY A 27 6.07 -0.36 -10.79
C GLY A 27 4.70 -0.32 -10.13
N ALA A 28 4.62 0.07 -8.85
CA ALA A 28 3.37 0.08 -8.12
C ALA A 28 3.17 1.36 -7.30
N GLY A 29 1.92 1.80 -7.22
CA GLY A 29 1.46 2.91 -6.39
C GLY A 29 0.16 2.56 -5.67
N ALA A 30 -0.48 3.57 -5.08
CA ALA A 30 -1.69 3.42 -4.25
C ALA A 30 -2.84 2.66 -4.95
N GLY A 31 -2.89 2.67 -6.29
CA GLY A 31 -3.88 1.91 -7.06
C GLY A 31 -3.82 0.41 -6.81
N LEU A 32 -2.62 -0.16 -6.58
CA LEU A 32 -2.48 -1.58 -6.26
C LEU A 32 -3.08 -1.90 -4.89
N SER A 33 -2.81 -1.07 -3.87
CA SER A 33 -3.40 -1.20 -2.53
C SER A 33 -4.92 -1.01 -2.56
N THR A 34 -5.42 -0.07 -3.35
CA THR A 34 -6.85 0.12 -3.58
C THR A 34 -7.49 -1.11 -4.21
N ALA A 35 -6.86 -1.72 -5.21
CA ALA A 35 -7.30 -2.98 -5.81
C ALA A 35 -7.34 -4.13 -4.79
N ALA A 36 -6.38 -4.16 -3.85
CA ALA A 36 -6.33 -5.10 -2.75
C ALA A 36 -7.37 -4.80 -1.63
N GLY A 37 -8.12 -3.70 -1.74
CA GLY A 37 -9.18 -3.32 -0.80
C GLY A 37 -8.81 -2.25 0.22
N PHE A 38 -7.60 -1.72 0.17
CA PHE A 38 -7.18 -0.58 1.01
C PHE A 38 -7.64 0.74 0.39
N THR A 39 -8.95 0.96 0.39
CA THR A 39 -9.54 2.22 -0.05
C THR A 39 -9.39 3.28 1.03
N TYR A 40 -9.13 4.53 0.62
CA TYR A 40 -8.94 5.66 1.54
C TYR A 40 -10.22 6.49 1.73
N SER A 41 -11.26 6.19 0.99
CA SER A 41 -12.55 6.87 1.04
C SER A 41 -13.71 5.87 1.10
N GLY A 42 -14.94 6.38 1.16
CA GLY A 42 -16.16 5.57 1.16
C GLY A 42 -16.34 4.79 2.46
N GLN A 43 -16.92 3.58 2.36
CA GLN A 43 -17.34 2.79 3.51
C GLN A 43 -16.20 2.51 4.49
N ARG A 44 -15.01 2.12 4.00
CA ARG A 44 -13.86 1.82 4.87
C ARG A 44 -13.40 3.05 5.66
N PHE A 45 -13.42 4.24 5.06
CA PHE A 45 -13.15 5.49 5.78
C PHE A 45 -14.20 5.74 6.84
N HIS A 46 -15.48 5.70 6.49
CA HIS A 46 -16.58 5.93 7.40
C HIS A 46 -16.57 4.96 8.60
N GLU A 47 -16.34 3.67 8.37
CA GLU A 47 -16.29 2.67 9.44
C GLU A 47 -15.13 2.89 10.43
N ASN A 48 -14.02 3.42 9.97
CA ASN A 48 -12.84 3.58 10.81
C ASN A 48 -12.61 5.00 11.36
N PHE A 49 -13.19 6.03 10.75
CA PHE A 49 -12.92 7.44 11.07
C PHE A 49 -14.17 8.30 11.21
N HIS A 50 -15.34 7.71 11.47
CA HIS A 50 -16.59 8.45 11.60
C HIS A 50 -16.54 9.57 12.65
N ASP A 51 -15.88 9.34 13.78
CA ASP A 51 -15.67 10.34 14.83
C ASP A 51 -14.87 11.56 14.31
N PHE A 52 -13.83 11.33 13.52
CA PHE A 52 -13.06 12.39 12.87
C PHE A 52 -13.83 13.05 11.73
N GLU A 53 -14.56 12.26 10.93
CA GLU A 53 -15.42 12.78 9.86
C GLU A 53 -16.44 13.78 10.41
N VAL A 54 -17.12 13.45 11.50
CA VAL A 54 -18.11 14.31 12.14
C VAL A 54 -17.47 15.56 12.76
N LYS A 55 -16.31 15.41 13.39
CA LYS A 55 -15.64 16.51 14.10
C LYS A 55 -14.98 17.51 13.15
N TYR A 56 -14.32 17.02 12.09
CA TYR A 56 -13.46 17.83 11.22
C TYR A 56 -13.98 18.00 9.80
N ASN A 57 -15.08 17.35 9.44
CA ASN A 57 -15.75 17.46 8.13
C ASN A 57 -14.83 17.12 6.93
N PHE A 58 -13.98 16.11 7.06
CA PHE A 58 -13.28 15.50 5.92
C PHE A 58 -13.83 14.09 5.67
N HIS A 59 -13.74 13.60 4.42
CA HIS A 59 -14.43 12.39 3.95
C HIS A 59 -13.50 11.32 3.37
N ASP A 60 -12.21 11.45 3.62
CA ASP A 60 -11.19 10.49 3.19
C ASP A 60 -9.97 10.52 4.11
N MET A 61 -9.21 9.42 4.10
CA MET A 61 -8.03 9.26 4.96
C MET A 61 -6.90 10.22 4.60
N TYR A 62 -6.83 10.66 3.34
CA TYR A 62 -5.79 11.55 2.88
C TYR A 62 -5.96 12.94 3.48
N SER A 63 -7.19 13.47 3.40
CA SER A 63 -7.55 14.76 4.00
C SER A 63 -7.31 14.77 5.51
N GLY A 64 -7.67 13.69 6.20
CA GLY A 64 -7.41 13.55 7.63
C GLY A 64 -5.91 13.47 7.97
N GLY A 65 -5.12 12.79 7.15
CA GLY A 65 -3.66 12.68 7.35
C GLY A 65 -2.92 14.01 7.22
N PHE A 66 -3.44 14.97 6.46
CA PHE A 66 -2.88 16.32 6.28
C PHE A 66 -3.62 17.41 7.05
N TYR A 67 -4.61 17.03 7.87
CA TYR A 67 -5.36 17.99 8.69
C TYR A 67 -4.45 18.60 9.76
N PRO A 68 -4.46 19.93 9.94
CA PRO A 68 -3.65 20.61 10.95
C PRO A 68 -4.30 20.53 12.34
N TYR A 69 -4.17 19.38 13.00
CA TYR A 69 -4.72 19.15 14.34
C TYR A 69 -4.15 20.13 15.36
N ASP A 70 -4.98 20.62 16.27
CA ASP A 70 -4.59 21.61 17.29
C ASP A 70 -3.67 21.01 18.36
N THR A 71 -3.76 19.69 18.61
CA THR A 71 -2.98 19.00 19.65
C THR A 71 -2.26 17.76 19.11
N PRO A 72 -1.08 17.41 19.66
CA PRO A 72 -0.41 16.15 19.33
C PRO A 72 -1.25 14.92 19.65
N GLU A 73 -2.09 14.97 20.69
CA GLU A 73 -2.98 13.89 21.08
C GLU A 73 -4.00 13.56 19.99
N GLU A 74 -4.61 14.58 19.37
CA GLU A 74 -5.55 14.40 18.27
C GLU A 74 -4.84 13.91 17.01
N PHE A 75 -3.68 14.47 16.71
CA PHE A 75 -2.84 14.01 15.60
C PHE A 75 -2.52 12.51 15.73
N TRP A 76 -2.05 12.09 16.89
CA TRP A 76 -1.68 10.70 17.13
C TRP A 76 -2.89 9.78 17.28
N ALA A 77 -4.04 10.25 17.76
CA ALA A 77 -5.28 9.50 17.77
C ALA A 77 -5.74 9.16 16.34
N TYR A 78 -5.53 10.07 15.37
CA TYR A 78 -5.78 9.81 13.96
C TYR A 78 -4.72 8.87 13.38
N TRP A 79 -3.45 9.22 13.49
CA TRP A 79 -2.35 8.52 12.85
C TRP A 79 -2.10 7.10 13.39
N SER A 80 -2.29 6.85 14.67
CA SER A 80 -2.18 5.49 15.22
C SER A 80 -3.20 4.55 14.60
N ARG A 81 -4.44 5.00 14.47
CA ARG A 81 -5.51 4.25 13.80
C ARG A 81 -5.23 4.07 12.31
N TYR A 82 -4.79 5.14 11.65
CA TYR A 82 -4.42 5.11 10.24
C TYR A 82 -3.30 4.09 9.96
N ILE A 83 -2.24 4.11 10.77
CA ILE A 83 -1.12 3.18 10.68
C ILE A 83 -1.62 1.76 10.92
N LEU A 84 -2.36 1.53 11.99
CA LEU A 84 -2.88 0.21 12.34
C LEU A 84 -3.61 -0.46 11.18
N ILE A 85 -4.58 0.23 10.59
CA ILE A 85 -5.44 -0.37 9.54
C ILE A 85 -4.80 -0.43 8.16
N ASN A 86 -3.78 0.39 7.87
CA ASN A 86 -3.14 0.42 6.56
C ASN A 86 -1.79 -0.31 6.54
N ARG A 87 -1.15 -0.51 7.69
CA ARG A 87 0.17 -1.12 7.79
C ARG A 87 0.13 -2.51 8.41
N TYR A 88 -0.67 -2.68 9.48
CA TYR A 88 -0.65 -3.92 10.26
C TYR A 88 -1.76 -4.89 9.86
N TYR A 89 -2.93 -4.41 9.45
CA TYR A 89 -3.99 -5.29 8.93
C TYR A 89 -3.60 -5.87 7.57
N ASP A 90 -4.10 -7.06 7.29
CA ASP A 90 -3.94 -7.68 5.98
C ASP A 90 -4.90 -7.07 4.96
N PRO A 91 -4.48 -6.94 3.69
CA PRO A 91 -5.37 -6.46 2.64
C PRO A 91 -6.52 -7.46 2.44
N PRO A 92 -7.77 -6.97 2.26
CA PRO A 92 -8.96 -7.82 2.12
C PRO A 92 -8.94 -8.76 0.92
N LYS A 93 -8.15 -8.45 -0.12
CA LYS A 93 -8.08 -9.24 -1.35
C LYS A 93 -6.64 -9.67 -1.62
N PRO A 94 -6.43 -10.86 -2.21
CA PRO A 94 -5.11 -11.49 -2.35
C PRO A 94 -4.26 -10.92 -3.50
N VAL A 95 -4.49 -9.68 -3.94
CA VAL A 95 -3.85 -9.07 -5.13
C VAL A 95 -2.32 -9.13 -5.06
N TYR A 96 -1.74 -8.84 -3.90
CA TYR A 96 -0.28 -8.90 -3.71
C TYR A 96 0.25 -10.33 -3.73
N ASN A 97 -0.49 -11.28 -3.15
CA ASN A 97 -0.14 -12.70 -3.16
C ASN A 97 -0.21 -13.27 -4.58
N GLU A 98 -1.27 -12.94 -5.33
CA GLU A 98 -1.41 -13.34 -6.73
C GLU A 98 -0.29 -12.77 -7.60
N LEU A 99 0.08 -11.50 -7.38
CA LEU A 99 1.21 -10.87 -8.08
C LEU A 99 2.53 -11.56 -7.72
N PHE A 100 2.73 -11.92 -6.45
CA PHE A 100 3.92 -12.65 -6.02
C PHE A 100 4.02 -14.01 -6.69
N GLU A 101 2.94 -14.78 -6.74
CA GLU A 101 2.89 -16.08 -7.41
C GLU A 101 3.27 -16.00 -8.90
N LEU A 102 2.93 -14.92 -9.58
CA LEU A 102 3.31 -14.71 -10.98
C LEU A 102 4.83 -14.52 -11.19
N VAL A 103 5.54 -14.01 -10.18
CA VAL A 103 6.93 -13.56 -10.36
C VAL A 103 7.94 -14.23 -9.43
N LYS A 104 7.52 -15.00 -8.43
CA LYS A 104 8.40 -15.56 -7.37
C LYS A 104 9.60 -16.36 -7.91
N ASP A 105 9.40 -17.08 -9.01
CA ASP A 105 10.41 -17.91 -9.67
C ASP A 105 11.15 -17.15 -10.80
N LYS A 106 10.92 -15.86 -10.94
CA LYS A 106 11.54 -15.01 -11.96
C LYS A 106 12.59 -14.08 -11.36
N ASN A 107 13.43 -13.54 -12.20
CA ASN A 107 14.28 -12.43 -11.84
C ASN A 107 13.43 -11.16 -11.84
N TYR A 108 12.91 -10.75 -10.67
CA TYR A 108 12.06 -9.58 -10.53
C TYR A 108 12.71 -8.49 -9.67
N PHE A 109 12.25 -7.26 -9.87
CA PHE A 109 12.51 -6.13 -8.99
C PHE A 109 11.25 -5.27 -8.86
N VAL A 110 10.97 -4.76 -7.65
CA VAL A 110 9.80 -3.92 -7.35
C VAL A 110 10.24 -2.51 -7.03
N ILE A 111 9.60 -1.53 -7.65
CA ILE A 111 9.70 -0.10 -7.31
C ILE A 111 8.31 0.36 -6.92
N THR A 112 8.15 0.88 -5.69
CA THR A 112 6.85 1.31 -5.19
C THR A 112 6.92 2.61 -4.41
N THR A 113 5.85 3.39 -4.50
CA THR A 113 5.59 4.54 -3.61
C THR A 113 4.74 4.14 -2.40
N ASN A 114 4.26 2.89 -2.33
CA ASN A 114 3.44 2.42 -1.24
C ASN A 114 4.26 2.24 0.04
N VAL A 115 3.65 2.56 1.17
CA VAL A 115 4.24 2.55 2.52
C VAL A 115 3.54 1.57 3.46
N ASP A 116 2.63 0.75 2.91
CA ASP A 116 1.73 -0.17 3.61
C ASP A 116 2.31 -1.56 3.91
N HIS A 117 3.52 -1.83 3.43
CA HIS A 117 4.23 -3.11 3.62
C HIS A 117 3.57 -4.34 2.95
N CYS A 118 2.60 -4.14 2.08
CA CYS A 118 1.86 -5.25 1.47
C CYS A 118 2.73 -6.17 0.61
N PHE A 119 3.75 -5.63 -0.06
CA PHE A 119 4.71 -6.45 -0.80
C PHE A 119 5.47 -7.41 0.12
N GLN A 120 5.98 -6.92 1.24
CA GLN A 120 6.73 -7.74 2.20
C GLN A 120 5.83 -8.80 2.84
N LYS A 121 4.58 -8.44 3.20
CA LYS A 121 3.58 -9.38 3.72
C LYS A 121 3.26 -10.50 2.74
N ALA A 122 3.22 -10.20 1.44
CA ALA A 122 3.00 -11.21 0.39
C ALA A 122 4.23 -12.09 0.09
N GLY A 123 5.38 -11.84 0.74
CA GLY A 123 6.58 -12.66 0.62
C GLY A 123 7.62 -12.15 -0.38
N PHE A 124 7.47 -10.94 -0.94
CA PHE A 124 8.49 -10.35 -1.81
C PHE A 124 9.81 -10.14 -1.05
N ASN A 125 10.92 -10.50 -1.69
CA ASN A 125 12.25 -10.35 -1.09
C ASN A 125 12.58 -8.86 -0.92
N LYS A 126 12.87 -8.43 0.31
CA LYS A 126 13.22 -7.05 0.66
C LYS A 126 14.42 -6.52 -0.13
N GLN A 127 15.38 -7.37 -0.53
CA GLN A 127 16.54 -6.98 -1.34
C GLN A 127 16.18 -6.66 -2.80
N ARG A 128 14.98 -7.06 -3.25
CA ARG A 128 14.43 -6.82 -4.57
C ARG A 128 13.27 -5.81 -4.54
N LEU A 129 13.21 -5.01 -3.49
CA LEU A 129 12.11 -4.07 -3.24
C LEU A 129 12.67 -2.70 -2.88
N PHE A 130 12.37 -1.71 -3.72
CA PHE A 130 12.69 -0.30 -3.47
C PHE A 130 11.39 0.47 -3.23
N TYR A 131 11.16 0.89 -1.98
CA TYR A 131 10.03 1.72 -1.59
C TYR A 131 10.53 3.14 -1.30
N THR A 132 10.02 4.10 -2.07
CA THR A 132 10.61 5.44 -2.18
C THR A 132 10.14 6.42 -1.11
N GLN A 133 9.05 6.11 -0.39
CA GLN A 133 8.42 7.01 0.59
C GLN A 133 8.46 6.49 2.03
N GLY A 134 9.24 5.44 2.31
CA GLY A 134 9.37 4.86 3.64
C GLY A 134 8.32 3.79 3.95
N ASP A 135 8.04 3.61 5.23
CA ASP A 135 7.13 2.57 5.75
C ASP A 135 6.35 3.15 6.95
N TYR A 136 5.03 2.99 6.97
CA TYR A 136 4.19 3.45 8.10
C TYR A 136 4.50 2.75 9.42
N GLY A 137 5.19 1.62 9.39
CA GLY A 137 5.66 0.90 10.59
C GLY A 137 6.91 1.50 11.24
N LEU A 138 7.44 2.62 10.72
CA LEU A 138 8.69 3.19 11.20
C LEU A 138 8.51 4.65 11.65
N PHE A 139 8.97 4.93 12.87
CA PHE A 139 9.17 6.29 13.33
C PHE A 139 10.58 6.79 13.03
N GLN A 140 10.71 8.08 12.80
CA GLN A 140 11.99 8.77 12.72
C GLN A 140 11.92 10.10 13.47
N CYS A 141 13.05 10.66 13.80
CA CYS A 141 13.13 11.98 14.43
C CYS A 141 12.55 13.05 13.48
N SER A 142 11.65 13.91 13.96
CA SER A 142 11.05 15.00 13.19
C SER A 142 12.08 16.05 12.74
N VAL A 143 13.12 16.24 13.56
CA VAL A 143 14.33 16.97 13.17
C VAL A 143 15.39 15.92 12.87
N PRO A 144 15.93 15.82 11.64
CA PRO A 144 16.80 14.72 11.24
C PRO A 144 18.18 14.84 11.93
N CYS A 145 18.24 14.44 13.21
CA CYS A 145 19.46 14.46 14.02
C CYS A 145 20.30 13.18 13.85
N HIS A 146 19.73 12.12 13.28
CA HIS A 146 20.39 10.86 12.97
C HIS A 146 19.58 10.04 11.95
N ASN A 147 20.21 9.02 11.37
CA ASN A 147 19.59 8.14 10.34
C ASN A 147 18.87 6.90 10.92
N LYS A 148 18.59 6.88 12.23
CA LYS A 148 17.89 5.74 12.85
C LYS A 148 16.38 5.85 12.65
N THR A 149 15.76 4.71 12.39
CA THR A 149 14.32 4.51 12.44
C THR A 149 13.97 3.57 13.59
N TYR A 150 12.77 3.66 14.08
CA TYR A 150 12.26 2.90 15.22
C TYR A 150 10.97 2.22 14.80
N ASP A 151 10.83 0.95 15.13
CA ASP A 151 9.59 0.19 14.94
C ASP A 151 8.48 0.79 15.82
N ASN A 152 7.26 0.81 15.30
CA ASN A 152 6.11 1.39 16.00
C ASN A 152 4.97 0.39 16.24
N GLU A 153 5.25 -0.90 16.10
CA GLU A 153 4.25 -1.96 16.30
C GLU A 153 3.84 -2.15 17.77
N GLU A 154 4.74 -1.85 18.73
CA GLU A 154 4.53 -2.01 20.18
C GLU A 154 3.67 -0.90 20.82
#